data_7094a7424509efbcde487753d8c0154c
#
_entry.id   7094a7424509efbcde487753d8c0154c
#
_cell.length_a   1.000
_cell.length_b   1.000
_cell.length_c   1.000
_cell.angle_alpha   90.00
_cell.angle_beta   90.00
_cell.angle_gamma   90.00
#
_symmetry.space_group_name_H-M   'P 1'
#
loop_
_entity.id
_entity.type
_entity.pdbx_description
1 polymer ?
#
loop_
_entity_poly.entity_id
_entity_poly.type
_entity_poly.pdbx_seq_one_letter_code
_entity_poly.pdbx_strand_id
1 'polypeptide(L)'
;VGNDKTTSTGSQSCTMRYEDEYPNVNRVTGFQLAADAKKINPNVKVSLLYWCAPGWVGSDWNNIYKWLKNTTIAAYREYGYMIDIISPGINEQKDDPKWIKQFNQWVENDTEGMISDDASVSGFRDGEEELFHEIQIIMSDEVGIASCGPQLTSDEELRDAVDIVGYHYNTDDDSAGSFKRLAEEFDKEIWNSEAQATFGSTADRPNNNMEGGGSGIGGNGSPLEMANTMIKGFANSRRTHFVYQPTFGAFYEGMQYNYKDVMAARDPWSGYVNYDGALSIMQHFSKFAVTGWEYDTPDENVVWRAIPGASKSEASGTNPVNGRNGGDNYMTLASPDGKDFSVIICNDSAKTKEFTISPKNLENLPADAKLTVWETRAAEDGKLYNENYVKPVETLTANEGGSYYVTVKPWSIVTVTTLDMADMEEELELPAASEKGRYVLDTDETGKTQNLEDTYLYADDFDYEDMGNVTTYEDG
;
A
#
# COMPACT_ATOMS: atom_id res chain seq x y z
N VAL A 1 2.02 -14.06 1.80
CA VAL A 1 2.33 -15.47 1.55
C VAL A 1 1.84 -16.28 2.72
N GLY A 2 1.02 -17.24 2.49
CA GLY A 2 0.52 -18.05 3.58
C GLY A 2 -0.65 -18.90 3.19
N ASN A 3 -1.14 -19.62 4.18
CA ASN A 3 -2.25 -20.51 4.06
C ASN A 3 -3.46 -19.88 4.74
N ASP A 4 -4.57 -19.77 4.04
CA ASP A 4 -5.84 -19.41 4.65
C ASP A 4 -6.18 -20.38 5.80
N LYS A 5 -6.51 -19.84 6.96
CA LYS A 5 -6.90 -20.65 8.13
C LYS A 5 -8.14 -21.52 7.90
N THR A 6 -8.93 -21.23 6.87
CA THR A 6 -10.11 -22.01 6.50
C THR A 6 -9.77 -23.24 5.70
N THR A 7 -8.57 -23.31 5.14
CA THR A 7 -8.10 -24.46 4.37
C THR A 7 -7.16 -25.32 5.21
N SER A 8 -7.27 -26.61 5.07
CA SER A 8 -6.36 -27.57 5.70
C SER A 8 -4.93 -27.39 5.19
N THR A 9 -3.98 -28.01 5.86
CA THR A 9 -2.60 -28.13 5.40
C THR A 9 -2.53 -28.43 3.90
N GLY A 10 -1.73 -27.68 3.17
CA GLY A 10 -1.64 -27.85 1.73
C GLY A 10 -2.61 -27.01 0.92
N SER A 11 -3.00 -25.85 1.47
CA SER A 11 -3.79 -24.87 0.72
C SER A 11 -3.17 -24.54 -0.64
N GLN A 12 -4.02 -24.38 -1.62
CA GLN A 12 -3.61 -23.99 -2.97
C GLN A 12 -3.01 -22.57 -3.04
N SER A 13 -3.35 -21.71 -2.08
CA SER A 13 -2.77 -20.35 -1.98
C SER A 13 -1.38 -20.33 -1.32
N CYS A 14 -0.81 -21.46 -0.95
CA CYS A 14 0.49 -21.55 -0.32
C CYS A 14 1.59 -21.82 -1.36
N THR A 15 2.71 -21.12 -1.25
CA THR A 15 3.85 -21.31 -2.16
C THR A 15 4.54 -22.67 -1.99
N MET A 16 4.61 -23.19 -0.75
CA MET A 16 5.17 -24.50 -0.44
C MET A 16 4.19 -25.28 0.44
N ARG A 17 3.54 -26.29 -0.11
CA ARG A 17 2.60 -27.15 0.64
C ARG A 17 3.31 -28.17 1.52
N TYR A 18 4.54 -28.54 1.09
CA TYR A 18 5.38 -29.52 1.77
C TYR A 18 6.77 -28.95 1.95
N GLU A 19 7.52 -29.43 2.90
CA GLU A 19 8.86 -28.98 3.23
C GLU A 19 9.87 -29.09 2.10
N ASP A 20 9.77 -30.12 1.28
CA ASP A 20 10.63 -30.44 0.14
C ASP A 20 10.07 -29.97 -1.22
N GLU A 21 8.91 -29.30 -1.23
CA GLU A 21 8.33 -28.76 -2.46
C GLU A 21 9.15 -27.57 -2.98
N TYR A 22 9.46 -27.57 -4.28
CA TYR A 22 9.93 -26.35 -4.94
C TYR A 22 8.82 -25.29 -4.90
N PRO A 23 9.11 -24.03 -4.47
CA PRO A 23 8.06 -23.05 -4.28
C PRO A 23 7.31 -22.74 -5.59
N ASN A 24 6.02 -22.94 -5.58
CA ASN A 24 5.15 -22.53 -6.68
C ASN A 24 4.53 -21.16 -6.35
N VAL A 25 5.22 -20.09 -6.76
CA VAL A 25 4.80 -18.71 -6.53
C VAL A 25 3.56 -18.31 -7.37
N ASN A 26 3.24 -19.07 -8.40
CA ASN A 26 2.07 -18.83 -9.24
C ASN A 26 0.74 -19.14 -8.54
N ARG A 27 0.77 -19.89 -7.44
CA ARG A 27 -0.43 -20.10 -6.62
C ARG A 27 -0.89 -18.85 -5.87
N VAL A 28 -0.03 -17.83 -5.79
CA VAL A 28 -0.32 -16.57 -5.10
C VAL A 28 -0.29 -15.44 -6.11
N THR A 29 -1.45 -15.01 -6.54
CA THR A 29 -1.63 -14.00 -7.61
C THR A 29 -0.92 -12.67 -7.34
N GLY A 30 -0.64 -12.36 -6.07
CA GLY A 30 0.10 -11.15 -5.68
C GLY A 30 1.49 -11.05 -6.30
N PHE A 31 2.19 -12.16 -6.54
CA PHE A 31 3.51 -12.13 -7.18
C PHE A 31 3.44 -11.69 -8.65
N GLN A 32 2.43 -12.19 -9.38
CA GLN A 32 2.20 -11.77 -10.76
C GLN A 32 1.79 -10.29 -10.83
N LEU A 33 0.87 -9.86 -9.92
CA LEU A 33 0.45 -8.46 -9.84
C LEU A 33 1.65 -7.53 -9.56
N ALA A 34 2.53 -7.91 -8.65
CA ALA A 34 3.75 -7.16 -8.35
C ALA A 34 4.68 -7.07 -9.58
N ALA A 35 4.84 -8.17 -10.31
CA ALA A 35 5.61 -8.19 -11.55
C ALA A 35 5.03 -7.24 -12.60
N ASP A 36 3.71 -7.21 -12.74
CA ASP A 36 3.04 -6.31 -13.68
C ASP A 36 3.14 -4.84 -13.24
N ALA A 37 3.03 -4.59 -11.95
CA ALA A 37 3.23 -3.24 -11.38
C ALA A 37 4.66 -2.73 -11.61
N LYS A 38 5.68 -3.57 -11.39
CA LYS A 38 7.10 -3.22 -11.62
C LYS A 38 7.43 -2.95 -13.10
N LYS A 39 6.66 -3.48 -14.06
CA LYS A 39 6.82 -3.14 -15.49
C LYS A 39 6.38 -1.70 -15.77
N ILE A 40 5.36 -1.22 -15.06
CA ILE A 40 4.85 0.15 -15.19
C ILE A 40 5.72 1.12 -14.39
N ASN A 41 6.04 0.77 -13.16
CA ASN A 41 6.91 1.54 -12.29
C ASN A 41 7.97 0.62 -11.65
N PRO A 42 9.20 0.59 -12.17
CA PRO A 42 10.28 -0.26 -11.65
C PRO A 42 10.63 0.01 -10.17
N ASN A 43 10.32 1.20 -9.68
CA ASN A 43 10.62 1.62 -8.30
C ASN A 43 9.59 1.12 -7.27
N VAL A 44 8.55 0.41 -7.69
CA VAL A 44 7.60 -0.21 -6.75
C VAL A 44 8.34 -1.23 -5.89
N LYS A 45 8.23 -1.10 -4.57
CA LYS A 45 8.75 -2.08 -3.61
C LYS A 45 7.70 -3.16 -3.34
N VAL A 46 8.18 -4.38 -3.16
CA VAL A 46 7.33 -5.54 -2.87
C VAL A 46 7.63 -6.04 -1.47
N SER A 47 6.62 -5.98 -0.61
CA SER A 47 6.70 -6.51 0.75
C SER A 47 6.03 -7.87 0.86
N LEU A 48 6.72 -8.81 1.49
CA LEU A 48 6.22 -10.15 1.77
C LEU A 48 5.77 -10.23 3.23
N LEU A 49 4.46 -10.42 3.42
CA LEU A 49 3.85 -10.54 4.74
C LEU A 49 3.61 -12.01 5.12
N TYR A 50 4.06 -12.40 6.30
CA TYR A 50 3.78 -13.71 6.89
C TYR A 50 2.39 -13.72 7.53
N TRP A 51 1.36 -14.04 6.76
CA TRP A 51 0.00 -14.05 7.27
C TRP A 51 -0.39 -15.38 7.92
N CYS A 52 -0.12 -16.48 7.26
CA CYS A 52 -0.36 -17.82 7.80
C CYS A 52 0.54 -18.82 7.11
N ALA A 53 1.32 -19.57 7.88
CA ALA A 53 2.21 -20.58 7.34
C ALA A 53 1.48 -21.89 7.04
N PRO A 54 1.98 -22.68 6.09
CA PRO A 54 1.57 -24.06 5.92
C PRO A 54 1.95 -24.92 7.13
N GLY A 55 1.24 -26.04 7.30
CA GLY A 55 1.36 -26.83 8.53
C GLY A 55 2.75 -27.39 8.82
N TRP A 56 3.56 -27.67 7.79
CA TRP A 56 4.92 -28.19 7.96
C TRP A 56 5.89 -27.16 8.58
N VAL A 57 5.63 -25.87 8.37
CA VAL A 57 6.46 -24.78 8.90
C VAL A 57 6.38 -24.70 10.43
N GLY A 58 5.18 -24.81 10.97
CA GLY A 58 4.94 -24.74 12.42
C GLY A 58 5.48 -23.44 13.01
N SER A 59 6.13 -23.54 14.17
CA SER A 59 6.80 -22.44 14.89
C SER A 59 8.32 -22.58 14.91
N ASP A 60 8.88 -23.46 14.12
CA ASP A 60 10.33 -23.64 14.01
C ASP A 60 10.94 -22.52 13.15
N TRP A 61 11.90 -21.80 13.70
CA TRP A 61 12.55 -20.68 13.03
C TRP A 61 13.28 -21.09 11.73
N ASN A 62 13.88 -22.27 11.70
CA ASN A 62 14.54 -22.77 10.49
C ASN A 62 13.53 -23.03 9.38
N ASN A 63 12.37 -23.57 9.72
CA ASN A 63 11.31 -23.84 8.77
C ASN A 63 10.67 -22.53 8.26
N ILE A 64 10.45 -21.55 9.15
CA ILE A 64 9.96 -20.22 8.77
C ILE A 64 10.96 -19.56 7.80
N TYR A 65 12.24 -19.57 8.16
CA TYR A 65 13.29 -18.99 7.32
C TYR A 65 13.39 -19.71 5.96
N LYS A 66 13.43 -21.04 5.95
CA LYS A 66 13.45 -21.84 4.71
C LYS A 66 12.28 -21.49 3.80
N TRP A 67 11.08 -21.41 4.36
CA TRP A 67 9.87 -21.11 3.59
C TRP A 67 9.91 -19.71 2.98
N LEU A 68 10.24 -18.67 3.78
CA LEU A 68 10.32 -17.30 3.30
C LEU A 68 11.45 -17.11 2.30
N LYS A 69 12.66 -17.62 2.60
CA LYS A 69 13.81 -17.57 1.71
C LYS A 69 13.54 -18.27 0.36
N ASN A 70 13.09 -19.51 0.42
CA ASN A 70 12.82 -20.28 -0.80
C ASN A 70 11.72 -19.61 -1.66
N THR A 71 10.67 -19.07 -1.03
CA THR A 71 9.61 -18.33 -1.72
C THR A 71 10.17 -17.08 -2.41
N THR A 72 11.01 -16.32 -1.72
CA THR A 72 11.62 -15.10 -2.23
C THR A 72 12.52 -15.36 -3.44
N ILE A 73 13.40 -16.36 -3.34
CA ILE A 73 14.29 -16.75 -4.45
C ILE A 73 13.47 -17.30 -5.63
N ALA A 74 12.42 -18.07 -5.36
CA ALA A 74 11.55 -18.57 -6.43
C ALA A 74 10.78 -17.45 -7.13
N ALA A 75 10.34 -16.42 -6.42
CA ALA A 75 9.71 -15.24 -7.01
C ALA A 75 10.68 -14.53 -7.97
N TYR A 76 11.94 -14.36 -7.58
CA TYR A 76 12.96 -13.79 -8.44
C TYR A 76 13.19 -14.64 -9.70
N ARG A 77 13.30 -15.97 -9.55
CA ARG A 77 13.51 -16.89 -10.67
C ARG A 77 12.35 -16.94 -11.65
N GLU A 78 11.13 -16.76 -11.16
CA GLU A 78 9.92 -16.82 -11.98
C GLU A 78 9.60 -15.48 -12.64
N TYR A 79 9.68 -14.38 -11.87
CA TYR A 79 9.20 -13.06 -12.30
C TYR A 79 10.29 -12.03 -12.54
N GLY A 80 11.55 -12.31 -12.16
CA GLY A 80 12.69 -11.44 -12.40
C GLY A 80 12.82 -10.25 -11.45
N TYR A 81 12.12 -10.27 -10.28
CA TYR A 81 12.30 -9.29 -9.23
C TYR A 81 12.53 -9.98 -7.88
N MET A 82 13.48 -9.49 -7.10
CA MET A 82 13.64 -9.90 -5.72
C MET A 82 12.56 -9.21 -4.85
N ILE A 83 12.09 -9.89 -3.81
CA ILE A 83 11.27 -9.26 -2.78
C ILE A 83 12.14 -8.23 -2.07
N ASP A 84 11.63 -7.01 -1.95
CA ASP A 84 12.40 -5.90 -1.36
C ASP A 84 12.33 -5.92 0.18
N ILE A 85 11.19 -6.35 0.74
CA ILE A 85 10.91 -6.23 2.17
C ILE A 85 10.26 -7.53 2.68
N ILE A 86 10.68 -8.01 3.84
CA ILE A 86 10.05 -9.16 4.49
C ILE A 86 9.61 -8.80 5.92
N SER A 87 8.37 -9.15 6.25
CA SER A 87 7.87 -9.23 7.61
C SER A 87 7.96 -10.68 8.10
N PRO A 88 8.96 -11.02 8.92
CA PRO A 88 9.18 -12.41 9.34
C PRO A 88 8.30 -12.82 10.52
N GLY A 89 7.61 -11.87 11.14
CA GLY A 89 6.64 -12.11 12.20
C GLY A 89 5.28 -12.52 11.66
N ILE A 90 4.44 -13.07 12.52
CA ILE A 90 3.07 -13.45 12.17
C ILE A 90 2.20 -12.20 12.16
N ASN A 91 1.50 -11.98 11.06
CA ASN A 91 0.55 -10.88 10.89
C ASN A 91 -0.34 -10.66 12.12
N GLU A 92 -0.49 -9.41 12.54
CA GLU A 92 -1.30 -8.95 13.67
C GLU A 92 -0.94 -9.57 15.02
N GLN A 93 0.27 -10.09 15.18
CA GLN A 93 0.79 -10.64 16.42
C GLN A 93 2.07 -9.92 16.83
N LYS A 94 2.36 -10.00 18.12
CA LYS A 94 3.60 -9.46 18.68
C LYS A 94 4.79 -10.30 18.25
N ASP A 95 5.81 -9.65 17.73
CA ASP A 95 7.06 -10.29 17.37
C ASP A 95 7.93 -10.64 18.56
N ASP A 96 8.70 -11.72 18.43
CA ASP A 96 9.82 -12.02 19.32
C ASP A 96 11.07 -11.26 18.84
N PRO A 97 11.60 -10.30 19.61
CA PRO A 97 12.82 -9.56 19.25
C PRO A 97 14.03 -10.45 18.95
N LYS A 98 14.10 -11.63 19.57
CA LYS A 98 15.19 -12.58 19.30
C LYS A 98 15.05 -13.21 17.93
N TRP A 99 13.80 -13.49 17.52
CA TRP A 99 13.52 -14.00 16.20
C TRP A 99 13.86 -12.97 15.13
N ILE A 100 13.47 -11.70 15.32
CA ILE A 100 13.77 -10.63 14.36
C ILE A 100 15.28 -10.47 14.17
N LYS A 101 16.05 -10.39 15.26
CA LYS A 101 17.51 -10.31 15.19
C LYS A 101 18.13 -11.54 14.50
N GLN A 102 17.63 -12.73 14.81
CA GLN A 102 18.13 -13.95 14.18
C GLN A 102 17.79 -14.03 12.71
N PHE A 103 16.58 -13.60 12.31
CA PHE A 103 16.16 -13.58 10.92
C PHE A 103 17.05 -12.63 10.10
N ASN A 104 17.24 -11.41 10.59
CA ASN A 104 18.13 -10.44 9.94
C ASN A 104 19.57 -11.00 9.79
N GLN A 105 20.12 -11.54 10.87
CA GLN A 105 21.44 -12.16 10.83
C GLN A 105 21.53 -13.29 9.79
N TRP A 106 20.47 -14.08 9.64
CA TRP A 106 20.46 -15.14 8.62
C TRP A 106 20.36 -14.57 7.21
N VAL A 107 19.56 -13.53 6.98
CA VAL A 107 19.50 -12.85 5.67
C VAL A 107 20.87 -12.29 5.28
N GLU A 108 21.50 -11.52 6.17
CA GLU A 108 22.80 -10.88 5.91
C GLU A 108 23.95 -11.85 5.66
N ASN A 109 23.89 -13.07 6.20
CA ASN A 109 24.99 -14.02 6.15
C ASN A 109 24.66 -15.32 5.40
N ASP A 110 23.55 -15.37 4.69
CA ASP A 110 23.16 -16.55 3.93
C ASP A 110 24.06 -16.72 2.70
N THR A 111 24.77 -17.82 2.65
CA THR A 111 25.60 -18.23 1.50
C THR A 111 25.08 -19.52 0.86
N GLU A 112 24.02 -20.10 1.44
CA GLU A 112 23.46 -21.38 1.00
C GLU A 112 22.40 -21.20 -0.07
N GLY A 113 21.65 -20.10 -0.06
CA GLY A 113 20.56 -19.84 -1.01
C GLY A 113 19.38 -20.79 -0.84
N MET A 114 18.75 -21.17 -1.95
CA MET A 114 17.59 -22.04 -1.92
C MET A 114 17.91 -23.40 -1.34
N ILE A 115 17.13 -23.81 -0.35
CA ILE A 115 17.26 -25.13 0.30
C ILE A 115 16.37 -26.13 -0.42
N SER A 116 17.00 -27.08 -1.14
CA SER A 116 16.30 -28.15 -1.87
C SER A 116 17.17 -29.40 -1.95
N ASP A 117 16.54 -30.58 -1.96
CA ASP A 117 17.21 -31.86 -2.24
C ASP A 117 17.55 -31.99 -3.73
N ASP A 118 16.91 -31.23 -4.60
CA ASP A 118 17.25 -31.14 -6.01
C ASP A 118 18.41 -30.16 -6.24
N ALA A 119 19.58 -30.72 -6.52
CA ALA A 119 20.79 -29.93 -6.78
C ALA A 119 20.67 -28.96 -7.97
N SER A 120 19.72 -29.16 -8.87
CA SER A 120 19.51 -28.29 -10.03
C SER A 120 18.87 -26.95 -9.68
N VAL A 121 18.20 -26.87 -8.54
CA VAL A 121 17.51 -25.67 -8.05
C VAL A 121 18.09 -25.15 -6.74
N SER A 122 18.88 -25.96 -6.02
CA SER A 122 19.51 -25.60 -4.76
C SER A 122 20.57 -24.51 -4.94
N GLY A 123 20.84 -23.75 -3.90
CA GLY A 123 21.83 -22.69 -3.87
C GLY A 123 21.36 -21.36 -4.44
N PHE A 124 22.27 -20.38 -4.47
CA PHE A 124 22.11 -19.13 -5.20
C PHE A 124 22.59 -19.28 -6.65
N ARG A 125 21.93 -18.59 -7.58
CA ARG A 125 22.42 -18.34 -8.92
C ARG A 125 23.16 -17.01 -8.98
N ASP A 126 23.84 -16.74 -10.12
CA ASP A 126 24.58 -15.50 -10.30
C ASP A 126 23.70 -14.26 -10.02
N GLY A 127 24.13 -13.42 -9.09
CA GLY A 127 23.47 -12.19 -8.69
C GLY A 127 22.31 -12.35 -7.69
N GLU A 128 21.89 -13.57 -7.35
CA GLU A 128 20.81 -13.77 -6.37
C GLU A 128 21.25 -13.45 -4.93
N GLU A 129 22.49 -13.78 -4.57
CA GLU A 129 23.03 -13.62 -3.23
C GLU A 129 23.08 -12.14 -2.83
N GLU A 130 23.61 -11.29 -3.70
CA GLU A 130 23.70 -9.86 -3.45
C GLU A 130 22.31 -9.24 -3.26
N LEU A 131 21.36 -9.56 -4.14
CA LEU A 131 20.00 -9.04 -4.03
C LEU A 131 19.26 -9.58 -2.79
N PHE A 132 19.55 -10.81 -2.38
CA PHE A 132 18.93 -11.40 -1.20
C PHE A 132 19.42 -10.72 0.09
N HIS A 133 20.69 -10.33 0.16
CA HIS A 133 21.25 -9.60 1.30
C HIS A 133 20.74 -8.15 1.41
N GLU A 134 20.19 -7.58 0.35
CA GLU A 134 19.59 -6.23 0.35
C GLU A 134 18.15 -6.18 0.89
N ILE A 135 17.57 -7.34 1.26
CA ILE A 135 16.20 -7.43 1.74
C ILE A 135 16.08 -6.69 3.07
N GLN A 136 15.13 -5.77 3.13
CA GLN A 136 14.79 -5.00 4.33
C GLN A 136 13.83 -5.77 5.24
N ILE A 137 14.00 -5.59 6.54
CA ILE A 137 13.18 -6.25 7.57
C ILE A 137 12.21 -5.25 8.18
N ILE A 138 10.91 -5.60 8.12
CA ILE A 138 9.87 -4.86 8.83
C ILE A 138 9.51 -5.56 10.15
N MET A 139 9.40 -4.80 11.21
CA MET A 139 8.82 -5.17 12.50
C MET A 139 7.73 -4.12 12.81
N SER A 140 6.47 -4.44 13.18
CA SER A 140 6.02 -5.71 13.68
C SER A 140 4.72 -6.21 13.01
N ASP A 141 4.04 -5.39 12.25
CA ASP A 141 2.69 -5.68 11.73
C ASP A 141 1.65 -6.05 12.82
N GLU A 142 1.81 -5.54 14.04
CA GLU A 142 0.82 -5.68 15.10
C GLU A 142 -0.44 -4.86 14.81
N VAL A 143 -1.59 -5.36 15.23
CA VAL A 143 -2.83 -4.58 15.20
C VAL A 143 -2.86 -3.56 16.35
N GLY A 144 -3.27 -2.34 16.06
CA GLY A 144 -3.28 -1.26 17.04
C GLY A 144 -1.89 -0.63 17.21
N ILE A 145 -1.60 -0.03 18.37
CA ILE A 145 -0.27 0.50 18.65
C ILE A 145 0.66 -0.66 18.98
N ALA A 146 1.64 -0.87 18.13
CA ALA A 146 2.59 -1.98 18.30
C ALA A 146 3.38 -1.88 19.60
N SER A 147 3.69 -3.02 20.16
CA SER A 147 4.44 -3.12 21.42
C SER A 147 5.96 -2.99 21.25
N CYS A 148 6.45 -2.99 20.01
CA CYS A 148 7.87 -2.95 19.68
C CYS A 148 8.54 -1.58 19.90
N GLY A 149 7.79 -0.49 19.89
CA GLY A 149 8.34 0.88 19.99
C GLY A 149 9.33 1.08 21.14
N PRO A 150 8.97 0.79 22.42
CA PRO A 150 9.90 0.90 23.53
C PRO A 150 11.11 -0.05 23.45
N GLN A 151 10.96 -1.22 22.83
CA GLN A 151 12.04 -2.18 22.64
C GLN A 151 13.06 -1.64 21.63
N LEU A 152 12.58 -1.18 20.47
CA LEU A 152 13.43 -0.60 19.42
C LEU A 152 14.15 0.68 19.88
N THR A 153 13.53 1.50 20.73
CA THR A 153 14.19 2.70 21.26
C THR A 153 15.29 2.38 22.27
N SER A 154 15.25 1.22 22.95
CA SER A 154 16.18 0.84 24.01
C SER A 154 17.21 -0.23 23.64
N ASP A 155 16.95 -1.05 22.63
CA ASP A 155 17.80 -2.14 22.16
C ASP A 155 18.40 -1.76 20.79
N GLU A 156 19.68 -1.36 20.79
CA GLU A 156 20.40 -0.95 19.59
C GLU A 156 20.55 -2.09 18.59
N GLU A 157 20.86 -3.30 19.05
CA GLU A 157 21.02 -4.47 18.18
C GLU A 157 19.70 -4.85 17.50
N LEU A 158 18.58 -4.73 18.22
CA LEU A 158 17.25 -4.93 17.60
C LEU A 158 16.93 -3.82 16.60
N ARG A 159 17.25 -2.59 16.94
CA ARG A 159 17.01 -1.44 16.05
C ARG A 159 17.84 -1.54 14.77
N ASP A 160 19.07 -2.03 14.86
CA ASP A 160 19.94 -2.23 13.69
C ASP A 160 19.46 -3.38 12.80
N ALA A 161 18.79 -4.38 13.38
CA ALA A 161 18.20 -5.49 12.65
C ALA A 161 16.85 -5.17 12.00
N VAL A 162 16.29 -3.98 12.18
CA VAL A 162 14.98 -3.57 11.66
C VAL A 162 15.12 -2.32 10.83
N ASP A 163 14.75 -2.38 9.58
CA ASP A 163 14.76 -1.23 8.66
C ASP A 163 13.48 -0.41 8.81
N ILE A 164 12.35 -1.08 8.87
CA ILE A 164 11.01 -0.50 8.83
C ILE A 164 10.23 -0.91 10.07
N VAL A 165 9.50 0.03 10.66
CA VAL A 165 8.62 -0.24 11.80
C VAL A 165 7.17 -0.09 11.36
N GLY A 166 6.43 -1.20 11.32
CA GLY A 166 5.05 -1.25 10.85
C GLY A 166 4.06 -1.59 11.96
N TYR A 167 2.86 -1.03 11.88
CA TYR A 167 1.70 -1.49 12.63
C TYR A 167 0.39 -1.06 11.97
N HIS A 168 -0.67 -1.83 12.22
CA HIS A 168 -1.90 -1.79 11.45
C HIS A 168 -2.92 -0.80 12.03
N TYR A 169 -3.66 -0.15 11.14
CA TYR A 169 -4.89 0.65 11.35
C TYR A 169 -4.74 1.85 12.27
N ASN A 170 -3.95 1.77 13.31
CA ASN A 170 -3.83 2.82 14.31
C ASN A 170 -3.00 4.01 13.79
N THR A 171 -3.37 5.21 14.18
CA THR A 171 -2.72 6.47 13.77
C THR A 171 -2.00 7.18 14.91
N ASP A 172 -2.06 6.63 16.12
CA ASP A 172 -1.43 7.23 17.29
C ASP A 172 -0.04 6.65 17.55
N ASP A 173 0.74 7.36 18.33
CA ASP A 173 1.98 6.88 18.93
C ASP A 173 1.67 6.20 20.28
N ASP A 174 2.63 5.49 20.83
CA ASP A 174 2.53 5.01 22.21
C ASP A 174 2.64 6.18 23.21
N SER A 175 2.36 5.90 24.47
CA SER A 175 2.39 6.94 25.52
C SER A 175 3.78 7.54 25.78
N ALA A 176 4.83 6.90 25.30
CA ALA A 176 6.22 7.36 25.42
C ALA A 176 6.68 8.13 24.16
N GLY A 177 5.89 8.17 23.11
CA GLY A 177 6.26 8.77 21.83
C GLY A 177 7.35 7.98 21.10
N SER A 178 7.38 6.67 21.26
CA SER A 178 8.47 5.83 20.76
C SER A 178 8.60 5.84 19.27
N PHE A 179 7.49 5.79 18.52
CA PHE A 179 7.52 5.74 17.06
C PHE A 179 7.98 7.07 16.45
N LYS A 180 7.52 8.17 17.02
CA LYS A 180 8.02 9.50 16.65
C LYS A 180 9.52 9.63 16.89
N ARG A 181 10.01 9.12 18.04
CA ARG A 181 11.44 9.11 18.36
C ARG A 181 12.23 8.20 17.42
N LEU A 182 11.70 7.04 17.05
CA LEU A 182 12.33 6.14 16.08
C LEU A 182 12.54 6.85 14.74
N ALA A 183 11.56 7.61 14.27
CA ALA A 183 11.73 8.39 13.06
C ALA A 183 12.66 9.60 13.21
N GLU A 184 12.52 10.40 14.29
CA GLU A 184 13.22 11.68 14.43
C GLU A 184 14.66 11.55 15.00
N GLU A 185 14.91 10.54 15.85
CA GLU A 185 16.21 10.34 16.52
C GLU A 185 17.05 9.22 15.88
N PHE A 186 16.39 8.23 15.26
CA PHE A 186 17.05 7.02 14.76
C PHE A 186 16.83 6.77 13.26
N ASP A 187 16.17 7.70 12.56
CA ASP A 187 15.94 7.66 11.11
C ASP A 187 15.27 6.37 10.62
N LYS A 188 14.28 5.87 11.39
CA LYS A 188 13.51 4.69 11.02
C LYS A 188 12.24 5.09 10.31
N GLU A 189 11.93 4.40 9.22
CA GLU A 189 10.64 4.53 8.56
C GLU A 189 9.52 3.95 9.42
N ILE A 190 8.44 4.70 9.58
CA ILE A 190 7.25 4.26 10.31
C ILE A 190 6.10 4.10 9.34
N TRP A 191 5.56 2.89 9.27
CA TRP A 191 4.51 2.52 8.33
C TRP A 191 3.17 2.27 9.00
N ASN A 192 2.09 2.65 8.34
CA ASN A 192 0.81 1.98 8.49
C ASN A 192 0.82 0.81 7.50
N SER A 193 1.35 -0.31 7.95
CA SER A 193 1.66 -1.45 7.10
C SER A 193 0.44 -2.26 6.67
N GLU A 194 -0.73 -1.99 7.30
CA GLU A 194 -2.03 -2.38 6.80
C GLU A 194 -3.08 -1.33 7.18
N ALA A 195 -3.60 -0.64 6.19
CA ALA A 195 -4.64 0.36 6.34
C ALA A 195 -5.89 -0.03 5.55
N GLN A 196 -7.03 0.51 5.93
CA GLN A 196 -8.28 0.33 5.21
C GLN A 196 -8.57 1.56 4.37
N ALA A 197 -8.87 1.37 3.08
CA ALA A 197 -9.15 2.45 2.16
C ALA A 197 -10.40 3.24 2.56
N THR A 198 -11.45 2.52 2.89
CA THR A 198 -12.68 3.03 3.48
C THR A 198 -13.24 1.96 4.38
N PHE A 199 -14.01 2.32 5.39
CA PHE A 199 -14.56 1.37 6.35
C PHE A 199 -15.98 1.75 6.72
N GLY A 200 -16.90 1.58 5.79
CA GLY A 200 -18.33 1.77 6.00
C GLY A 200 -19.08 0.46 6.08
N SER A 201 -20.21 0.47 6.74
CA SER A 201 -21.12 -0.67 6.84
C SER A 201 -22.21 -0.67 5.76
N THR A 202 -22.11 0.18 4.77
CA THR A 202 -23.09 0.29 3.69
C THR A 202 -22.83 -0.74 2.61
N ALA A 203 -23.86 -1.46 2.21
CA ALA A 203 -23.80 -2.45 1.14
C ALA A 203 -23.78 -1.82 -0.26
N ASP A 204 -24.20 -0.56 -0.36
CA ASP A 204 -24.29 0.15 -1.62
C ASP A 204 -23.17 1.20 -1.72
N ARG A 205 -22.07 0.80 -2.28
CA ARG A 205 -21.08 1.72 -2.78
C ARG A 205 -21.28 1.91 -4.26
N PRO A 206 -21.21 3.05 -4.77
CA PRO A 206 -20.03 3.92 -4.81
C PRO A 206 -20.00 4.97 -3.71
N ASN A 207 -18.81 5.39 -3.33
CA ASN A 207 -18.50 6.38 -2.31
C ASN A 207 -19.11 7.77 -2.53
N ASN A 208 -19.86 7.96 -3.57
CA ASN A 208 -20.50 9.22 -3.89
C ASN A 208 -21.90 9.33 -3.27
N ASN A 209 -22.38 8.27 -2.64
CA ASN A 209 -23.70 8.30 -2.02
C ASN A 209 -23.65 9.02 -0.68
N MET A 210 -24.73 9.71 -0.35
CA MET A 210 -24.95 10.26 0.97
C MET A 210 -25.01 9.13 2.00
N GLU A 211 -24.09 9.11 2.92
CA GLU A 211 -24.07 8.18 4.05
C GLU A 211 -24.46 8.91 5.33
N GLY A 212 -24.91 8.18 6.32
CA GLY A 212 -25.53 8.74 7.53
C GLY A 212 -24.77 9.89 8.19
N GLY A 213 -25.14 11.11 7.87
CA GLY A 213 -24.52 12.34 8.34
C GLY A 213 -23.36 12.88 7.53
N GLY A 214 -22.97 12.22 6.46
CA GLY A 214 -21.95 12.68 5.52
C GLY A 214 -22.51 13.14 4.18
N SER A 215 -21.64 13.48 3.27
CA SER A 215 -21.98 13.98 1.93
C SER A 215 -21.39 13.12 0.80
N GLY A 216 -21.32 11.84 1.00
CA GLY A 216 -20.75 10.88 0.04
C GLY A 216 -19.25 10.71 0.13
N ILE A 217 -18.49 11.78 0.16
CA ILE A 217 -17.03 11.74 0.36
C ILE A 217 -16.62 11.92 1.81
N GLY A 218 -17.43 12.58 2.61
CA GLY A 218 -17.28 12.75 4.05
C GLY A 218 -18.33 11.95 4.81
N GLY A 219 -18.09 11.66 6.05
CA GLY A 219 -18.97 10.86 6.87
C GLY A 219 -18.26 9.60 7.38
N ASN A 220 -18.99 8.74 8.09
CA ASN A 220 -18.42 7.54 8.67
C ASN A 220 -18.08 6.50 7.59
N GLY A 221 -16.84 6.00 7.61
CA GLY A 221 -16.37 5.04 6.62
C GLY A 221 -16.26 5.63 5.21
N SER A 222 -15.95 6.91 5.11
CA SER A 222 -15.86 7.63 3.83
C SER A 222 -14.42 7.88 3.40
N PRO A 223 -14.18 8.28 2.16
CA PRO A 223 -12.84 8.61 1.66
C PRO A 223 -12.09 9.65 2.50
N LEU A 224 -12.75 10.65 3.08
CA LEU A 224 -12.07 11.64 3.93
C LEU A 224 -11.48 11.04 5.22
N GLU A 225 -11.96 9.89 5.69
CA GLU A 225 -11.28 9.18 6.78
C GLU A 225 -9.90 8.67 6.39
N MET A 226 -9.72 8.31 5.12
CA MET A 226 -8.40 7.96 4.59
C MET A 226 -7.44 9.15 4.68
N ALA A 227 -7.88 10.33 4.24
CA ALA A 227 -7.09 11.56 4.39
C ALA A 227 -6.78 11.87 5.86
N ASN A 228 -7.76 11.75 6.74
CA ASN A 228 -7.55 11.91 8.18
C ASN A 228 -6.52 10.92 8.72
N THR A 229 -6.57 9.66 8.29
CA THR A 229 -5.62 8.62 8.70
C THR A 229 -4.19 8.96 8.28
N MET A 230 -4.00 9.37 7.03
CA MET A 230 -2.69 9.72 6.49
C MET A 230 -2.10 10.94 7.21
N ILE A 231 -2.86 12.03 7.32
CA ILE A 231 -2.40 13.26 7.97
C ILE A 231 -2.13 13.02 9.46
N LYS A 232 -3.06 12.34 10.15
CA LYS A 232 -2.90 12.05 11.58
C LYS A 232 -1.75 11.10 11.84
N GLY A 233 -1.59 10.06 11.03
CA GLY A 233 -0.49 9.13 11.13
C GLY A 233 0.87 9.83 11.04
N PHE A 234 1.03 10.74 10.08
CA PHE A 234 2.24 11.55 10.01
C PHE A 234 2.39 12.51 11.18
N ALA A 235 1.36 13.30 11.50
CA ALA A 235 1.44 14.30 12.55
C ALA A 235 1.77 13.70 13.93
N ASN A 236 1.19 12.54 14.26
CA ASN A 236 1.30 11.92 15.56
C ASN A 236 2.49 10.97 15.71
N SER A 237 2.77 10.14 14.71
CA SER A 237 3.74 9.04 14.78
C SER A 237 4.74 9.00 13.62
N ARG A 238 4.78 10.04 12.78
CA ARG A 238 5.72 10.17 11.63
C ARG A 238 5.58 9.09 10.58
N ARG A 239 4.41 8.53 10.40
CA ARG A 239 4.17 7.57 9.32
C ARG A 239 4.23 8.25 7.98
N THR A 240 5.03 7.68 7.09
CA THR A 240 5.23 8.16 5.72
C THR A 240 4.69 7.19 4.68
N HIS A 241 4.41 5.94 5.07
CA HIS A 241 3.90 4.91 4.20
C HIS A 241 2.57 4.37 4.70
N PHE A 242 1.65 4.14 3.76
CA PHE A 242 0.30 3.66 4.05
C PHE A 242 -0.06 2.57 3.05
N VAL A 243 -0.05 1.32 3.48
CA VAL A 243 -0.38 0.17 2.65
C VAL A 243 -1.87 -0.11 2.78
N TYR A 244 -2.64 0.34 1.80
CA TYR A 244 -4.09 0.17 1.81
C TYR A 244 -4.51 -1.18 1.25
N GLN A 245 -5.45 -1.83 1.93
CA GLN A 245 -6.02 -3.10 1.52
C GLN A 245 -7.56 -3.09 1.60
N PRO A 246 -8.23 -3.76 0.65
CA PRO A 246 -7.71 -4.13 -0.66
C PRO A 246 -7.66 -2.93 -1.60
N THR A 247 -6.70 -2.90 -2.50
CA THR A 247 -6.66 -1.89 -3.57
C THR A 247 -7.80 -2.11 -4.55
N PHE A 248 -8.08 -3.36 -4.84
CA PHE A 248 -9.09 -3.78 -5.80
C PHE A 248 -9.97 -4.86 -5.16
N GLY A 249 -11.25 -4.61 -5.07
CA GLY A 249 -12.23 -5.51 -4.50
C GLY A 249 -13.37 -5.84 -5.46
N ALA A 250 -13.94 -7.04 -5.30
CA ALA A 250 -15.18 -7.40 -5.95
C ALA A 250 -16.37 -7.02 -5.06
N PHE A 251 -17.41 -6.50 -5.67
CA PHE A 251 -18.58 -5.99 -4.99
C PHE A 251 -19.85 -6.74 -5.43
N TYR A 252 -20.07 -7.93 -4.88
CA TYR A 252 -21.28 -8.70 -5.09
C TYR A 252 -21.80 -9.33 -3.80
N GLU A 253 -23.05 -9.75 -3.80
CA GLU A 253 -23.70 -10.32 -2.62
C GLU A 253 -22.92 -11.52 -2.07
N GLY A 254 -22.68 -11.50 -0.76
CA GLY A 254 -21.93 -12.56 -0.08
C GLY A 254 -20.43 -12.37 -0.04
N MET A 255 -19.88 -11.33 -0.68
CA MET A 255 -18.46 -11.01 -0.56
C MET A 255 -18.12 -10.47 0.82
N GLN A 256 -17.00 -10.94 1.34
CA GLN A 256 -16.40 -10.38 2.55
C GLN A 256 -15.74 -9.03 2.21
N TYR A 257 -15.96 -8.03 3.06
CA TYR A 257 -15.30 -6.71 2.96
C TYR A 257 -15.53 -5.95 1.64
N ASN A 258 -16.71 -6.10 1.04
CA ASN A 258 -17.11 -5.41 -0.18
C ASN A 258 -17.21 -3.87 -0.07
N TYR A 259 -16.86 -3.31 1.06
CA TYR A 259 -16.97 -1.89 1.38
C TYR A 259 -15.62 -1.24 1.75
N LYS A 260 -14.51 -1.94 1.64
CA LYS A 260 -13.19 -1.38 1.91
C LYS A 260 -12.22 -1.65 0.76
N ASP A 261 -12.34 -0.88 -0.29
CA ASP A 261 -11.52 -0.98 -1.47
C ASP A 261 -11.25 0.41 -2.06
N VAL A 262 -10.16 0.56 -2.76
CA VAL A 262 -9.80 1.78 -3.48
C VAL A 262 -10.50 1.80 -4.84
N MET A 263 -10.61 0.64 -5.47
CA MET A 263 -11.32 0.39 -6.72
C MET A 263 -12.18 -0.85 -6.59
N ALA A 264 -13.39 -0.83 -7.13
CA ALA A 264 -14.31 -1.96 -7.08
C ALA A 264 -14.63 -2.51 -8.46
N ALA A 265 -14.45 -3.81 -8.64
CA ALA A 265 -15.09 -4.55 -9.71
C ALA A 265 -16.41 -5.08 -9.17
N ARG A 266 -17.52 -4.49 -9.56
CA ARG A 266 -18.84 -4.85 -9.04
C ARG A 266 -19.17 -6.33 -9.32
N ASP A 267 -18.85 -6.77 -10.51
CA ASP A 267 -18.79 -8.17 -10.89
C ASP A 267 -17.51 -8.39 -11.71
N PRO A 268 -16.59 -9.24 -11.25
CA PRO A 268 -15.25 -9.37 -11.86
C PRO A 268 -15.26 -9.80 -13.32
N TRP A 269 -16.28 -10.54 -13.72
CA TRP A 269 -16.42 -11.09 -15.07
C TRP A 269 -16.95 -10.09 -16.11
N SER A 270 -17.52 -8.96 -15.69
CA SER A 270 -17.97 -7.92 -16.63
C SER A 270 -16.84 -7.04 -17.16
N GLY A 271 -15.69 -7.05 -16.49
CA GLY A 271 -14.59 -6.12 -16.75
C GLY A 271 -14.88 -4.68 -16.32
N TYR A 272 -16.01 -4.40 -15.70
CA TYR A 272 -16.34 -3.07 -15.22
C TYR A 272 -15.66 -2.78 -13.89
N VAL A 273 -14.89 -1.69 -13.87
CA VAL A 273 -14.21 -1.19 -12.68
C VAL A 273 -14.77 0.16 -12.28
N ASN A 274 -15.19 0.28 -11.04
CA ASN A 274 -15.60 1.52 -10.41
C ASN A 274 -14.42 2.12 -9.64
N TYR A 275 -14.02 3.32 -10.04
CA TYR A 275 -12.99 4.08 -9.33
C TYR A 275 -13.64 4.81 -8.17
N ASP A 276 -13.21 4.46 -6.97
CA ASP A 276 -13.78 4.99 -5.75
C ASP A 276 -13.16 6.35 -5.38
N GLY A 277 -13.87 7.15 -4.57
CA GLY A 277 -13.37 8.42 -4.07
C GLY A 277 -12.06 8.32 -3.31
N ALA A 278 -11.79 7.15 -2.72
CA ALA A 278 -10.52 6.82 -2.09
C ALA A 278 -9.30 7.02 -3.02
N LEU A 279 -9.42 6.65 -4.30
CA LEU A 279 -8.35 6.88 -5.28
C LEU A 279 -8.05 8.38 -5.45
N SER A 280 -9.09 9.21 -5.51
CA SER A 280 -8.94 10.68 -5.59
C SER A 280 -8.30 11.26 -4.33
N ILE A 281 -8.57 10.69 -3.15
CA ILE A 281 -7.89 11.06 -1.91
C ILE A 281 -6.40 10.75 -2.00
N MET A 282 -6.03 9.55 -2.44
CA MET A 282 -4.61 9.17 -2.60
C MET A 282 -3.87 10.11 -3.55
N GLN A 283 -4.52 10.56 -4.63
CA GLN A 283 -3.92 11.50 -5.57
C GLN A 283 -3.51 12.84 -4.91
N HIS A 284 -4.21 13.30 -3.87
CA HIS A 284 -3.79 14.49 -3.12
C HIS A 284 -2.46 14.33 -2.40
N PHE A 285 -2.04 13.09 -2.11
CA PHE A 285 -0.77 12.80 -1.44
C PHE A 285 0.34 12.38 -2.42
N SER A 286 0.01 11.89 -3.61
CA SER A 286 0.98 11.36 -4.56
C SER A 286 1.18 12.23 -5.81
N LYS A 287 0.16 12.95 -6.26
CA LYS A 287 0.21 13.72 -7.51
C LYS A 287 0.89 15.09 -7.34
N PHE A 288 0.87 15.66 -6.15
CA PHE A 288 1.33 17.04 -5.88
C PHE A 288 2.66 17.09 -5.12
N ALA A 289 3.46 16.08 -5.28
CA ALA A 289 4.80 15.97 -4.73
C ALA A 289 5.59 14.95 -5.55
N VAL A 290 6.90 15.05 -5.57
CA VAL A 290 7.72 13.95 -6.07
C VAL A 290 7.82 12.93 -4.94
N THR A 291 7.10 11.82 -5.09
CA THR A 291 7.10 10.69 -4.14
C THR A 291 8.00 9.58 -4.64
N GLY A 292 8.54 8.77 -3.74
CA GLY A 292 9.41 7.65 -4.08
C GLY A 292 10.26 7.22 -2.91
N TRP A 293 11.22 6.39 -3.19
CA TRP A 293 12.19 5.86 -2.23
C TRP A 293 13.47 6.68 -2.33
N GLU A 294 13.87 7.38 -1.27
CA GLU A 294 15.03 8.28 -1.29
C GLU A 294 16.32 7.57 -1.68
N TYR A 295 16.53 6.40 -1.13
CA TYR A 295 17.75 5.59 -1.34
C TYR A 295 17.81 4.92 -2.73
N ASP A 296 16.71 4.90 -3.48
CA ASP A 296 16.68 4.32 -4.82
C ASP A 296 16.85 5.35 -5.93
N THR A 297 16.86 6.63 -5.60
CA THR A 297 16.99 7.69 -6.58
C THR A 297 18.48 8.00 -6.82
N PRO A 298 18.94 8.11 -8.09
CA PRO A 298 20.30 8.53 -8.39
C PRO A 298 20.63 9.94 -7.86
N ASP A 299 19.61 10.72 -7.58
CA ASP A 299 19.67 12.05 -7.00
C ASP A 299 18.79 12.08 -5.74
N GLU A 300 19.39 11.88 -4.57
CA GLU A 300 18.74 11.85 -3.27
C GLU A 300 17.95 13.14 -2.93
N ASN A 301 18.07 14.18 -3.75
CA ASN A 301 17.45 15.47 -3.52
C ASN A 301 16.15 15.68 -4.29
N VAL A 302 15.59 14.67 -4.97
CA VAL A 302 14.34 14.85 -5.73
C VAL A 302 13.09 14.48 -4.96
N VAL A 303 13.15 13.53 -4.01
CA VAL A 303 11.99 13.09 -3.23
C VAL A 303 11.61 14.15 -2.19
N TRP A 304 10.33 14.55 -2.20
CA TRP A 304 9.84 15.57 -1.28
C TRP A 304 9.70 15.04 0.14
N ARG A 305 9.87 15.94 1.08
CA ARG A 305 9.76 15.62 2.50
C ARG A 305 8.46 16.15 3.10
N ALA A 306 7.84 15.32 3.91
CA ALA A 306 6.76 15.78 4.78
C ALA A 306 7.36 16.60 5.94
N ILE A 307 6.79 17.77 6.20
CA ILE A 307 7.34 18.77 7.13
C ILE A 307 6.59 18.75 8.46
N PRO A 308 7.17 18.18 9.54
CA PRO A 308 6.48 18.04 10.82
C PRO A 308 6.03 19.37 11.42
N GLY A 309 6.88 20.40 11.35
CA GLY A 309 6.59 21.73 11.89
C GLY A 309 5.51 22.51 11.14
N ALA A 310 5.11 22.04 9.96
CA ALA A 310 4.06 22.62 9.12
C ALA A 310 2.92 21.62 8.85
N SER A 311 2.78 20.62 9.70
CA SER A 311 1.72 19.61 9.65
C SER A 311 1.04 19.48 11.01
N LYS A 312 -0.27 19.29 11.00
CA LYS A 312 -1.08 19.21 12.22
C LYS A 312 -2.27 18.30 12.01
N SER A 313 -2.62 17.55 13.03
CA SER A 313 -3.88 16.83 13.07
C SER A 313 -4.58 17.02 14.42
N GLU A 314 -5.82 17.47 14.37
CA GLU A 314 -6.76 17.47 15.49
C GLU A 314 -7.85 16.40 15.32
N ALA A 315 -7.68 15.50 14.33
CA ALA A 315 -8.60 14.39 14.14
C ALA A 315 -8.61 13.47 15.37
N SER A 316 -9.79 13.07 15.81
CA SER A 316 -9.95 12.18 16.98
C SER A 316 -10.04 10.71 16.56
N GLY A 317 -9.87 9.83 17.54
CA GLY A 317 -9.93 8.39 17.34
C GLY A 317 -8.58 7.75 16.99
N THR A 318 -8.48 6.46 17.20
CA THR A 318 -7.26 5.67 17.09
C THR A 318 -7.23 4.76 15.86
N ASN A 319 -8.34 4.67 15.16
CA ASN A 319 -8.44 3.91 13.91
C ASN A 319 -9.14 4.75 12.83
N PRO A 320 -9.10 4.32 11.56
CA PRO A 320 -9.62 5.10 10.43
C PRO A 320 -11.08 5.51 10.58
N VAL A 321 -11.94 4.65 11.11
CA VAL A 321 -13.39 4.93 11.26
C VAL A 321 -13.70 6.04 12.23
N ASN A 322 -12.79 6.36 13.13
CA ASN A 322 -12.95 7.41 14.15
C ASN A 322 -12.00 8.59 13.93
N GLY A 323 -11.34 8.66 12.77
CA GLY A 323 -10.29 9.64 12.49
C GLY A 323 -10.76 11.07 12.31
N ARG A 324 -12.06 11.35 12.27
CA ARG A 324 -12.63 12.67 11.97
C ARG A 324 -13.37 13.28 13.16
N ASN A 325 -13.21 14.58 13.34
CA ASN A 325 -13.94 15.38 14.33
C ASN A 325 -14.17 16.82 13.87
N GLY A 326 -13.82 17.14 12.61
CA GLY A 326 -13.89 18.49 12.07
C GLY A 326 -12.83 19.46 12.63
N GLY A 327 -11.79 18.98 13.31
CA GLY A 327 -10.64 19.76 13.73
C GLY A 327 -9.70 20.10 12.58
N ASP A 328 -8.69 20.93 12.82
CA ASP A 328 -7.68 21.24 11.82
C ASP A 328 -6.86 19.99 11.48
N ASN A 329 -6.73 19.73 10.19
CA ASN A 329 -6.07 18.53 9.72
C ASN A 329 -5.38 18.82 8.39
N TYR A 330 -4.05 18.97 8.43
CA TYR A 330 -3.24 19.30 7.24
C TYR A 330 -1.84 18.71 7.33
N MET A 331 -1.26 18.45 6.16
CA MET A 331 0.10 18.01 5.98
C MET A 331 0.79 18.83 4.90
N THR A 332 2.03 19.17 5.12
CA THR A 332 2.86 19.92 4.17
C THR A 332 3.98 19.04 3.64
N LEU A 333 4.11 19.01 2.34
CA LEU A 333 5.23 18.41 1.62
C LEU A 333 6.05 19.51 0.96
N ALA A 334 7.37 19.38 0.95
CA ALA A 334 8.27 20.37 0.34
C ALA A 334 9.40 19.70 -0.41
N SER A 335 9.81 20.33 -1.52
CA SER A 335 10.97 19.90 -2.28
C SER A 335 12.26 20.15 -1.49
N PRO A 336 13.27 19.26 -1.60
CA PRO A 336 14.55 19.43 -0.90
C PRO A 336 15.31 20.69 -1.27
N ASP A 337 15.13 21.18 -2.50
CA ASP A 337 15.77 22.42 -3.00
C ASP A 337 15.09 23.71 -2.49
N GLY A 338 14.00 23.60 -1.72
CA GLY A 338 13.25 24.71 -1.15
C GLY A 338 12.55 25.60 -2.18
N LYS A 339 12.26 25.06 -3.37
CA LYS A 339 11.58 25.78 -4.44
C LYS A 339 10.07 25.57 -4.40
N ASP A 340 9.65 24.34 -4.17
CA ASP A 340 8.26 23.94 -4.29
C ASP A 340 7.70 23.34 -2.99
N PHE A 341 6.39 23.49 -2.82
CA PHE A 341 5.68 22.87 -1.69
C PHE A 341 4.22 22.61 -2.04
N SER A 342 3.62 21.70 -1.28
CA SER A 342 2.20 21.38 -1.31
C SER A 342 1.64 21.29 0.10
N VAL A 343 0.50 21.91 0.36
CA VAL A 343 -0.23 21.80 1.62
C VAL A 343 -1.54 21.06 1.37
N ILE A 344 -1.67 19.90 1.94
CA ILE A 344 -2.86 19.05 1.84
C ILE A 344 -3.73 19.33 3.08
N ILE A 345 -4.96 19.77 2.88
CA ILE A 345 -5.88 20.15 3.95
C ILE A 345 -7.17 19.36 3.84
N CYS A 346 -7.50 18.58 4.86
CA CYS A 346 -8.73 17.83 4.95
C CYS A 346 -9.75 18.55 5.84
N ASN A 347 -10.92 18.88 5.28
CA ASN A 347 -12.05 19.43 6.02
C ASN A 347 -13.19 18.41 6.08
N ASP A 348 -13.13 17.51 7.03
CA ASP A 348 -14.16 16.50 7.28
C ASP A 348 -15.21 17.03 8.28
N SER A 349 -15.80 18.18 7.94
CA SER A 349 -16.85 18.83 8.74
C SER A 349 -17.86 19.57 7.89
N ALA A 350 -19.00 19.88 8.47
CA ALA A 350 -20.08 20.65 7.84
C ALA A 350 -19.81 22.17 7.79
N LYS A 351 -18.63 22.63 8.20
CA LYS A 351 -18.29 24.06 8.26
C LYS A 351 -17.18 24.39 7.25
N THR A 352 -17.33 25.53 6.61
CA THR A 352 -16.21 26.12 5.86
C THR A 352 -15.07 26.48 6.81
N LYS A 353 -13.85 26.22 6.40
CA LYS A 353 -12.62 26.59 7.12
C LYS A 353 -11.76 27.54 6.33
N GLU A 354 -11.04 28.39 7.01
CA GLU A 354 -10.13 29.35 6.42
C GLU A 354 -8.72 29.13 6.98
N PHE A 355 -7.73 29.08 6.11
CA PHE A 355 -6.33 28.90 6.46
C PHE A 355 -5.48 30.00 5.87
N THR A 356 -4.41 30.34 6.59
CA THR A 356 -3.35 31.22 6.09
C THR A 356 -2.08 30.40 5.92
N ILE A 357 -1.57 30.33 4.71
CA ILE A 357 -0.31 29.67 4.39
C ILE A 357 0.77 30.75 4.32
N SER A 358 1.78 30.63 5.18
CA SER A 358 2.91 31.57 5.24
C SER A 358 4.19 30.79 5.01
N PRO A 359 4.70 30.71 3.75
CA PRO A 359 5.94 30.03 3.44
C PRO A 359 7.11 30.60 4.24
N LYS A 360 7.93 29.74 4.82
CA LYS A 360 9.15 30.10 5.55
C LYS A 360 10.24 29.07 5.26
N ASN A 361 11.47 29.54 5.22
CA ASN A 361 12.65 28.71 4.97
C ASN A 361 12.62 27.98 3.61
N LEU A 362 11.95 28.56 2.63
CA LEU A 362 11.95 28.13 1.24
C LEU A 362 12.82 29.11 0.44
N GLU A 363 14.11 28.84 0.40
CA GLU A 363 15.13 29.80 -0.10
C GLU A 363 14.98 30.09 -1.59
N ASN A 364 14.42 29.16 -2.35
CA ASN A 364 14.30 29.26 -3.80
C ASN A 364 12.86 29.50 -4.27
N LEU A 365 11.92 29.73 -3.35
CA LEU A 365 10.54 30.07 -3.72
C LEU A 365 10.49 31.47 -4.35
N PRO A 366 9.97 31.64 -5.58
CA PRO A 366 9.80 32.94 -6.20
C PRO A 366 8.92 33.89 -5.36
N ALA A 367 9.32 35.16 -5.25
CA ALA A 367 8.57 36.13 -4.46
C ALA A 367 7.15 36.42 -4.99
N ASP A 368 6.89 36.14 -6.24
CA ASP A 368 5.60 36.25 -6.93
C ASP A 368 4.97 34.90 -7.24
N ALA A 369 5.40 33.84 -6.52
CA ALA A 369 4.86 32.50 -6.68
C ALA A 369 3.34 32.50 -6.56
N LYS A 370 2.69 31.82 -7.46
CA LYS A 370 1.25 31.58 -7.42
C LYS A 370 1.02 30.17 -6.95
N LEU A 371 -0.03 29.98 -6.14
CA LEU A 371 -0.43 28.67 -5.68
C LEU A 371 -1.74 28.25 -6.35
N THR A 372 -1.78 27.05 -6.89
CA THR A 372 -3.01 26.47 -7.40
C THR A 372 -3.69 25.66 -6.30
N VAL A 373 -4.99 25.84 -6.15
CA VAL A 373 -5.83 25.07 -5.23
C VAL A 373 -6.53 23.96 -6.02
N TRP A 374 -6.23 22.74 -5.68
CA TRP A 374 -6.89 21.53 -6.21
C TRP A 374 -7.84 20.98 -5.19
N GLU A 375 -9.07 20.69 -5.59
CA GLU A 375 -10.14 20.25 -4.70
C GLU A 375 -10.69 18.89 -5.12
N THR A 376 -10.95 18.05 -4.13
CA THR A 376 -11.87 16.91 -4.23
C THR A 376 -12.97 17.10 -3.20
N ARG A 377 -14.22 17.06 -3.62
CA ARG A 377 -15.38 17.21 -2.74
C ARG A 377 -16.51 16.29 -3.20
N ALA A 378 -17.51 16.14 -2.36
CA ALA A 378 -18.67 15.32 -2.65
C ALA A 378 -19.34 15.68 -3.98
N ALA A 379 -19.95 14.68 -4.62
CA ALA A 379 -20.79 14.88 -5.76
C ALA A 379 -21.97 15.81 -5.45
N GLU A 380 -22.43 16.52 -6.46
CA GLU A 380 -23.68 17.26 -6.37
C GLU A 380 -24.88 16.29 -6.30
N ASP A 381 -25.97 16.78 -5.73
CA ASP A 381 -27.20 15.99 -5.57
C ASP A 381 -27.63 15.30 -6.86
N GLY A 382 -27.86 14.01 -6.77
CA GLY A 382 -28.31 13.18 -7.87
C GLY A 382 -27.25 12.72 -8.85
N LYS A 383 -25.96 12.99 -8.59
CA LYS A 383 -24.84 12.49 -9.40
C LYS A 383 -24.05 11.40 -8.66
N LEU A 384 -23.72 10.33 -9.36
CA LEU A 384 -22.94 9.21 -8.84
C LEU A 384 -21.43 9.46 -8.94
N TYR A 385 -21.00 10.18 -9.96
CA TYR A 385 -19.60 10.56 -10.17
C TYR A 385 -19.42 12.04 -10.05
N ASN A 386 -18.26 12.42 -9.63
CA ASN A 386 -17.95 13.78 -9.37
C ASN A 386 -16.95 14.37 -10.35
N GLU A 387 -17.43 15.29 -11.16
CA GLU A 387 -16.59 16.15 -11.97
C GLU A 387 -15.65 17.05 -11.11
N ASN A 388 -15.82 17.03 -9.77
CA ASN A 388 -15.05 17.81 -8.81
C ASN A 388 -13.95 16.99 -8.11
N TYR A 389 -13.55 15.83 -8.64
CA TYR A 389 -12.44 15.08 -8.10
C TYR A 389 -11.13 15.57 -8.73
N VAL A 390 -10.20 15.99 -7.86
CA VAL A 390 -8.87 16.49 -8.24
C VAL A 390 -8.95 17.59 -9.31
N LYS A 391 -9.74 18.64 -9.04
CA LYS A 391 -9.95 19.75 -9.97
C LYS A 391 -9.29 21.04 -9.49
N PRO A 392 -8.63 21.80 -10.39
CA PRO A 392 -8.16 23.13 -10.06
C PRO A 392 -9.36 24.06 -9.91
N VAL A 393 -9.47 24.72 -8.77
CA VAL A 393 -10.63 25.58 -8.45
C VAL A 393 -10.25 27.05 -8.30
N GLU A 394 -9.01 27.34 -7.93
CA GLU A 394 -8.55 28.70 -7.66
C GLU A 394 -7.03 28.82 -7.82
N THR A 395 -6.58 30.03 -8.17
CA THR A 395 -5.16 30.41 -8.12
C THR A 395 -4.99 31.52 -7.11
N LEU A 396 -4.16 31.30 -6.10
CA LEU A 396 -3.88 32.25 -5.03
C LEU A 396 -2.65 33.09 -5.37
N THR A 397 -2.71 34.36 -4.97
CA THR A 397 -1.59 35.30 -4.99
C THR A 397 -1.24 35.69 -3.57
N ALA A 398 0.04 35.84 -3.27
CA ALA A 398 0.46 36.32 -1.95
C ALA A 398 -0.07 37.73 -1.67
N ASN A 399 -0.45 37.98 -0.42
CA ASN A 399 -0.72 39.33 0.06
C ASN A 399 0.59 40.11 0.26
N GLU A 400 0.49 41.38 0.68
CA GLU A 400 1.65 42.24 0.95
C GLU A 400 2.63 41.67 1.99
N GLY A 401 2.16 40.74 2.86
CA GLY A 401 2.97 40.05 3.85
C GLY A 401 3.54 38.71 3.39
N GLY A 402 3.38 38.35 2.11
CA GLY A 402 3.88 37.09 1.55
C GLY A 402 3.07 35.84 1.96
N SER A 403 1.86 36.02 2.46
CA SER A 403 0.98 34.91 2.86
C SER A 403 -0.18 34.73 1.88
N TYR A 404 -0.70 33.52 1.82
CA TYR A 404 -1.82 33.13 0.97
C TYR A 404 -3.02 32.76 1.84
N TYR A 405 -4.22 33.15 1.43
CA TYR A 405 -5.47 32.78 2.09
C TYR A 405 -6.19 31.73 1.26
N VAL A 406 -6.59 30.64 1.89
CA VAL A 406 -7.36 29.58 1.26
C VAL A 406 -8.62 29.27 2.07
N THR A 407 -9.74 29.14 1.35
CA THR A 407 -11.03 28.72 1.92
C THR A 407 -11.28 27.28 1.53
N VAL A 408 -11.49 26.42 2.53
CA VAL A 408 -11.76 24.98 2.35
C VAL A 408 -13.22 24.70 2.66
N LYS A 409 -13.94 24.25 1.65
CA LYS A 409 -15.38 23.96 1.75
C LYS A 409 -15.67 22.79 2.70
N PRO A 410 -16.92 22.68 3.20
CA PRO A 410 -17.35 21.49 3.93
C PRO A 410 -17.15 20.21 3.12
N TRP A 411 -16.77 19.15 3.79
CA TRP A 411 -16.63 17.81 3.22
C TRP A 411 -15.74 17.77 1.97
N SER A 412 -14.55 18.34 2.08
CA SER A 412 -13.59 18.39 0.99
C SER A 412 -12.15 18.15 1.47
N ILE A 413 -11.32 17.77 0.54
CA ILE A 413 -9.87 17.83 0.65
C ILE A 413 -9.35 18.79 -0.41
N VAL A 414 -8.39 19.61 -0.05
CA VAL A 414 -7.70 20.47 -1.01
C VAL A 414 -6.20 20.27 -0.91
N THR A 415 -5.53 20.40 -2.05
CA THR A 415 -4.08 20.59 -2.11
C THR A 415 -3.78 21.97 -2.67
N VAL A 416 -3.02 22.75 -1.90
CA VAL A 416 -2.52 24.07 -2.30
C VAL A 416 -1.06 23.90 -2.66
N THR A 417 -0.70 24.09 -3.93
CA THR A 417 0.62 23.73 -4.46
C THR A 417 1.23 24.81 -5.33
N THR A 418 2.56 24.85 -5.33
CA THR A 418 3.35 25.66 -6.30
C THR A 418 3.49 24.99 -7.66
N LEU A 419 3.20 23.68 -7.76
CA LEU A 419 3.38 22.92 -8.99
C LEU A 419 2.39 23.35 -10.07
N ASP A 420 2.88 23.52 -11.28
CA ASP A 420 2.06 23.62 -12.48
C ASP A 420 1.78 22.21 -13.02
N MET A 421 0.55 21.74 -12.84
CA MET A 421 0.16 20.39 -13.23
C MET A 421 0.09 20.19 -14.74
N ALA A 422 0.01 21.27 -15.52
CA ALA A 422 0.05 21.16 -16.97
C ALA A 422 1.40 20.59 -17.47
N ASP A 423 2.47 20.83 -16.72
CA ASP A 423 3.80 20.31 -17.01
C ASP A 423 4.05 18.89 -16.47
N MET A 424 3.11 18.34 -15.71
CA MET A 424 3.24 17.04 -15.03
C MET A 424 2.39 15.92 -15.64
N GLU A 425 1.60 16.20 -16.67
CA GLU A 425 0.85 15.15 -17.40
C GLU A 425 1.81 14.48 -18.40
N GLU A 426 2.63 13.56 -17.92
CA GLU A 426 3.28 12.59 -18.78
C GLU A 426 2.25 11.55 -19.22
N GLU A 427 2.16 11.34 -20.53
CA GLU A 427 1.38 10.23 -21.08
C GLU A 427 2.11 8.93 -20.72
N LEU A 428 1.54 8.15 -19.78
CA LEU A 428 2.08 6.85 -19.40
C LEU A 428 1.95 5.91 -20.60
N GLU A 429 3.08 5.59 -21.23
CA GLU A 429 3.15 4.45 -22.13
C GLU A 429 2.95 3.17 -21.33
N LEU A 430 1.77 2.57 -21.46
CA LEU A 430 1.54 1.26 -20.87
C LEU A 430 2.46 0.23 -21.54
N PRO A 431 3.18 -0.59 -20.76
CA PRO A 431 3.99 -1.66 -21.32
C PRO A 431 3.11 -2.60 -22.12
N ALA A 432 3.68 -3.16 -23.19
CA ALA A 432 3.01 -4.23 -23.94
C ALA A 432 2.57 -5.34 -22.99
N ALA A 433 1.38 -5.88 -23.22
CA ALA A 433 0.88 -7.01 -22.45
C ALA A 433 1.97 -8.10 -22.37
N SER A 434 2.19 -8.64 -21.17
CA SER A 434 3.22 -9.63 -20.93
C SER A 434 3.03 -10.83 -21.84
N GLU A 435 4.07 -11.19 -22.60
CA GLU A 435 4.10 -12.44 -23.38
C GLU A 435 4.15 -13.69 -22.48
N LYS A 436 4.61 -13.56 -21.23
CA LYS A 436 4.29 -14.53 -20.20
C LYS A 436 2.82 -14.31 -19.88
N GLY A 437 1.99 -15.07 -20.51
CA GLY A 437 0.58 -15.14 -20.17
C GLY A 437 0.48 -15.24 -18.64
N ARG A 438 -0.49 -14.54 -18.07
CA ARG A 438 -0.97 -14.91 -16.76
C ARG A 438 -1.03 -16.43 -16.72
N TYR A 439 -0.74 -17.03 -15.58
CA TYR A 439 -1.06 -18.42 -15.39
C TYR A 439 -2.58 -18.57 -15.52
N VAL A 440 -3.02 -18.53 -16.72
CA VAL A 440 -4.31 -19.02 -17.11
C VAL A 440 -4.17 -20.52 -17.02
N LEU A 441 -5.10 -21.17 -16.42
CA LEU A 441 -5.26 -22.60 -16.51
C LEU A 441 -5.26 -22.95 -17.99
N ASP A 442 -4.13 -23.43 -18.48
CA ASP A 442 -4.02 -23.85 -19.88
C ASP A 442 -4.60 -25.25 -19.96
N THR A 443 -5.82 -25.34 -20.44
CA THR A 443 -6.43 -26.60 -20.82
C THR A 443 -5.95 -26.93 -22.22
N ASP A 444 -4.93 -27.76 -22.32
CA ASP A 444 -4.55 -28.31 -23.61
C ASP A 444 -5.69 -29.17 -24.20
N GLU A 445 -5.56 -29.57 -25.44
CA GLU A 445 -6.55 -30.40 -26.16
C GLU A 445 -6.93 -31.70 -25.44
N THR A 446 -6.28 -32.06 -24.35
CA THR A 446 -6.54 -33.23 -23.52
C THR A 446 -7.25 -32.90 -22.22
N GLY A 447 -7.58 -31.63 -21.96
CA GLY A 447 -8.16 -31.15 -20.70
C GLY A 447 -7.16 -31.14 -19.54
N LYS A 448 -5.86 -31.23 -19.81
CA LYS A 448 -4.80 -31.12 -18.83
C LYS A 448 -4.38 -29.68 -18.68
N THR A 449 -4.22 -29.24 -17.45
CA THR A 449 -3.64 -27.93 -17.17
C THR A 449 -2.13 -28.01 -17.18
N GLN A 450 -1.48 -27.15 -17.96
CA GLN A 450 -0.02 -27.04 -17.92
C GLN A 450 0.43 -26.66 -16.50
N ASN A 451 1.43 -27.36 -16.01
CA ASN A 451 2.07 -27.11 -14.73
C ASN A 451 1.19 -27.29 -13.46
N LEU A 452 -0.04 -27.82 -13.60
CA LEU A 452 -0.98 -27.97 -12.49
C LEU A 452 -1.61 -29.36 -12.44
N GLU A 453 -1.05 -30.34 -13.16
CA GLU A 453 -1.59 -31.71 -13.25
C GLU A 453 -1.90 -32.35 -11.89
N ASP A 454 -1.10 -32.02 -10.87
CA ASP A 454 -1.28 -32.53 -9.52
C ASP A 454 -2.21 -31.68 -8.65
N THR A 455 -2.73 -30.56 -9.17
CA THR A 455 -3.41 -29.56 -8.36
C THR A 455 -4.90 -29.51 -8.59
N TYR A 456 -5.37 -29.78 -9.80
CA TYR A 456 -6.78 -29.70 -10.16
C TYR A 456 -7.29 -31.05 -10.71
N LEU A 457 -8.47 -31.44 -10.27
CA LEU A 457 -9.20 -32.57 -10.87
C LEU A 457 -9.86 -32.19 -12.20
N TYR A 458 -10.17 -30.92 -12.35
CA TYR A 458 -10.78 -30.34 -13.54
C TYR A 458 -10.41 -28.85 -13.62
N ALA A 459 -10.15 -28.36 -14.81
CA ALA A 459 -9.98 -26.94 -15.09
C ALA A 459 -10.56 -26.60 -16.47
N ASP A 460 -11.17 -25.45 -16.59
CA ASP A 460 -11.77 -24.93 -17.80
C ASP A 460 -11.53 -23.41 -17.86
N ASP A 461 -10.97 -22.93 -18.94
CA ASP A 461 -10.72 -21.50 -19.17
C ASP A 461 -11.91 -20.82 -19.87
N PHE A 462 -12.94 -21.59 -20.18
CA PHE A 462 -14.13 -21.14 -20.90
C PHE A 462 -13.85 -20.55 -22.29
N ASP A 463 -12.67 -20.82 -22.84
CA ASP A 463 -12.32 -20.47 -24.22
C ASP A 463 -12.66 -21.64 -25.14
N TYR A 464 -13.82 -21.55 -25.78
CA TYR A 464 -14.35 -22.57 -26.67
C TYR A 464 -14.24 -22.19 -28.15
N GLU A 465 -13.46 -21.18 -28.52
CA GLU A 465 -13.37 -20.70 -29.90
C GLU A 465 -12.91 -21.81 -30.85
N ASP A 466 -12.03 -22.68 -30.42
CA ASP A 466 -11.52 -23.79 -31.25
C ASP A 466 -12.35 -25.06 -31.21
N MET A 467 -13.34 -25.14 -30.31
CA MET A 467 -14.15 -26.35 -30.13
C MET A 467 -15.41 -26.43 -31.01
N GLY A 468 -15.62 -25.47 -31.89
CA GLY A 468 -16.86 -25.39 -32.66
C GLY A 468 -18.08 -25.09 -31.76
N ASN A 469 -19.23 -24.93 -32.33
CA ASN A 469 -20.45 -24.62 -31.55
C ASN A 469 -20.74 -25.71 -30.50
N VAL A 470 -20.19 -25.57 -29.31
CA VAL A 470 -20.63 -26.34 -28.15
C VAL A 470 -21.97 -25.78 -27.70
N THR A 471 -23.03 -26.29 -28.25
CA THR A 471 -24.41 -25.86 -27.95
C THR A 471 -25.03 -26.63 -26.78
N THR A 472 -24.36 -27.66 -26.28
CA THR A 472 -24.86 -28.43 -25.13
C THR A 472 -23.69 -29.04 -24.37
N TYR A 473 -23.58 -28.68 -23.10
CA TYR A 473 -22.88 -29.47 -22.13
C TYR A 473 -23.71 -30.75 -21.91
N GLU A 474 -23.30 -31.86 -22.48
CA GLU A 474 -23.80 -33.16 -22.06
C GLU A 474 -22.83 -33.67 -20.99
N ASP A 475 -23.33 -33.65 -19.78
CA ASP A 475 -22.79 -34.33 -18.60
C ASP A 475 -21.65 -33.61 -17.83
N GLY A 476 -22.11 -32.84 -16.82
CA GLY A 476 -21.38 -32.63 -15.59
C GLY A 476 -21.47 -33.80 -14.64
#